data_d1db584edbb9c6035effccac34da72fd
#
_entry.id   d1db584edbb9c6035effccac34da72fd
#
_cell.length_a   1.000
_cell.length_b   1.000
_cell.length_c   1.000
_cell.angle_alpha   90.00
_cell.angle_beta   90.00
_cell.angle_gamma   90.00
#
_symmetry.space_group_name_H-M   'P 1'
#
loop_
_entity.id
_entity.type
_entity.pdbx_description
1 polymer ?
#
loop_
_entity_poly.entity_id
_entity_poly.type
_entity_poly.pdbx_seq_one_letter_code
_entity_poly.pdbx_strand_id
1 'polypeptide(L)'
;MNAETGKTALITGASSGIGQELAKLFAQDGYNLVLVARSDDTLDRLADVFKSNYGTQQVTVIKKDLAEEDAAQDVYNQVKAKGITVNVLVNDAGVGLYGLFATDTDWEREKAMIHLNVLSLTQMTKLFLYDMLARNEGKILNLASLLSITPTPLMAVYAGTKAYVYNFTQSLVNELKDTNVTITALLPNATDTDFFHKAGAENTKVTDEVQDPVMVAKDGYEALMAGKAKVVPGGLKNKSYEVLAYVAPQEALASLMHGKMSQKPQPENQNEKSSALAWGIGFGIAVLAGIALGVAYNNTSAVDRARYRYKAKSAGNALSDALSSVSDSLSSVLDSVVDVYQTARSKAEQLVPREEEVEDEVAA
;
A
#
# COMPACT_ATOMS: atom_id res chain seq x y z
N MET A 1 -7.97 -21.88 17.85
CA MET A 1 -8.35 -20.48 17.66
C MET A 1 -9.57 -20.24 18.54
N ASN A 2 -9.58 -19.22 19.38
CA ASN A 2 -10.75 -18.89 20.19
C ASN A 2 -11.76 -18.21 19.26
N ALA A 3 -12.91 -18.84 19.04
CA ALA A 3 -13.96 -18.28 18.22
C ALA A 3 -14.46 -16.96 18.82
N GLU A 4 -14.42 -15.87 18.06
CA GLU A 4 -14.93 -14.53 18.44
C GLU A 4 -16.46 -14.50 18.30
N THR A 5 -17.12 -15.51 18.88
CA THR A 5 -18.56 -15.68 18.79
C THR A 5 -19.31 -14.46 19.30
N GLY A 6 -20.25 -13.96 18.49
CA GLY A 6 -21.08 -12.79 18.82
C GLY A 6 -20.52 -11.44 18.33
N LYS A 7 -19.24 -11.35 17.94
CA LYS A 7 -18.70 -10.14 17.31
C LYS A 7 -19.08 -10.04 15.84
N THR A 8 -19.17 -8.83 15.31
CA THR A 8 -19.55 -8.57 13.92
C THR A 8 -18.47 -7.81 13.18
N ALA A 9 -18.10 -8.31 11.98
CA ALA A 9 -17.28 -7.61 11.01
C ALA A 9 -18.14 -7.08 9.86
N LEU A 10 -18.03 -5.79 9.56
CA LEU A 10 -18.61 -5.15 8.38
C LEU A 10 -17.53 -4.99 7.33
N ILE A 11 -17.75 -5.54 6.14
CA ILE A 11 -16.81 -5.51 5.03
C ILE A 11 -17.46 -4.83 3.83
N THR A 12 -16.90 -3.71 3.38
CA THR A 12 -17.24 -3.10 2.09
C THR A 12 -16.40 -3.73 0.99
N GLY A 13 -16.92 -3.78 -0.24
CA GLY A 13 -16.23 -4.47 -1.34
C GLY A 13 -16.20 -6.00 -1.20
N ALA A 14 -17.08 -6.58 -0.39
CA ALA A 14 -17.06 -7.98 0.00
C ALA A 14 -17.36 -8.98 -1.13
N SER A 15 -17.75 -8.53 -2.34
CA SER A 15 -18.19 -9.41 -3.43
C SER A 15 -17.03 -10.04 -4.22
N SER A 16 -15.80 -9.58 -4.09
CA SER A 16 -14.64 -10.09 -4.84
C SER A 16 -13.31 -9.70 -4.19
N GLY A 17 -12.21 -10.30 -4.67
CA GLY A 17 -10.84 -9.90 -4.35
C GLY A 17 -10.50 -9.94 -2.87
N ILE A 18 -9.80 -8.92 -2.39
CA ILE A 18 -9.27 -8.84 -1.02
C ILE A 18 -10.42 -8.80 0.00
N GLY A 19 -11.49 -8.04 -0.27
CA GLY A 19 -12.64 -7.94 0.62
C GLY A 19 -13.36 -9.28 0.83
N GLN A 20 -13.51 -10.08 -0.23
CA GLN A 20 -14.07 -11.42 -0.13
C GLN A 20 -13.18 -12.36 0.69
N GLU A 21 -11.86 -12.33 0.48
CA GLU A 21 -10.93 -13.16 1.24
C GLU A 21 -10.86 -12.74 2.72
N LEU A 22 -10.94 -11.43 3.02
CA LEU A 22 -11.08 -10.95 4.41
C LEU A 22 -12.39 -11.45 5.04
N ALA A 23 -13.52 -11.42 4.31
CA ALA A 23 -14.79 -11.94 4.82
C ALA A 23 -14.70 -13.44 5.17
N LYS A 24 -13.98 -14.25 4.38
CA LYS A 24 -13.72 -15.67 4.68
C LYS A 24 -12.94 -15.83 5.98
N LEU A 25 -11.89 -15.02 6.21
CA LEU A 25 -11.09 -15.11 7.43
C LEU A 25 -11.92 -14.74 8.67
N PHE A 26 -12.74 -13.71 8.60
CA PHE A 26 -13.67 -13.39 9.68
C PHE A 26 -14.71 -14.49 9.94
N ALA A 27 -15.26 -15.09 8.86
CA ALA A 27 -16.17 -16.22 9.00
C ALA A 27 -15.52 -17.42 9.69
N GLN A 28 -14.27 -17.76 9.33
CA GLN A 28 -13.49 -18.85 9.93
C GLN A 28 -13.23 -18.62 11.43
N ASP A 29 -13.08 -17.37 11.85
CA ASP A 29 -12.86 -17.00 13.25
C ASP A 29 -14.19 -16.76 14.01
N GLY A 30 -15.35 -17.11 13.41
CA GLY A 30 -16.64 -17.12 14.08
C GLY A 30 -17.34 -15.76 14.19
N TYR A 31 -16.91 -14.76 13.42
CA TYR A 31 -17.61 -13.47 13.36
C TYR A 31 -18.93 -13.58 12.63
N ASN A 32 -19.93 -12.83 13.08
CA ASN A 32 -21.06 -12.43 12.24
C ASN A 32 -20.59 -11.46 11.16
N LEU A 33 -21.23 -11.48 10.00
CA LEU A 33 -20.80 -10.66 8.86
C LEU A 33 -21.88 -9.68 8.43
N VAL A 34 -21.45 -8.46 8.11
CA VAL A 34 -22.22 -7.51 7.30
C VAL A 34 -21.45 -7.30 6.00
N LEU A 35 -21.99 -7.77 4.89
CA LEU A 35 -21.36 -7.72 3.57
C LEU A 35 -21.99 -6.59 2.76
N VAL A 36 -21.17 -5.62 2.34
CA VAL A 36 -21.62 -4.44 1.58
C VAL A 36 -20.96 -4.44 0.21
N ALA A 37 -21.75 -4.50 -0.86
CA ALA A 37 -21.32 -4.30 -2.25
C ALA A 37 -22.52 -3.99 -3.16
N ARG A 38 -22.23 -3.68 -4.42
CA ARG A 38 -23.25 -3.38 -5.44
C ARG A 38 -23.99 -4.59 -5.97
N SER A 39 -23.26 -5.72 -6.09
CA SER A 39 -23.75 -6.94 -6.77
C SER A 39 -24.66 -7.77 -5.88
N ASP A 40 -25.88 -7.97 -6.33
CA ASP A 40 -26.95 -8.69 -5.62
C ASP A 40 -26.66 -10.19 -5.50
N ASP A 41 -26.62 -10.90 -6.64
CA ASP A 41 -26.55 -12.36 -6.66
C ASP A 41 -25.24 -12.92 -6.09
N THR A 42 -24.17 -12.15 -6.16
CA THR A 42 -22.87 -12.59 -5.63
C THR A 42 -22.85 -12.54 -4.11
N LEU A 43 -23.40 -11.48 -3.50
CA LEU A 43 -23.44 -11.35 -2.04
C LEU A 43 -24.36 -12.39 -1.39
N ASP A 44 -25.53 -12.66 -2.01
CA ASP A 44 -26.45 -13.66 -1.48
C ASP A 44 -25.85 -15.07 -1.52
N ARG A 45 -25.19 -15.43 -2.65
CA ARG A 45 -24.45 -16.70 -2.75
C ARG A 45 -23.32 -16.80 -1.72
N LEU A 46 -22.55 -15.72 -1.52
CA LEU A 46 -21.50 -15.70 -0.50
C LEU A 46 -22.06 -15.83 0.91
N ALA A 47 -23.20 -15.21 1.21
CA ALA A 47 -23.86 -15.34 2.50
C ALA A 47 -24.26 -16.80 2.78
N ASP A 48 -24.78 -17.52 1.77
CA ASP A 48 -25.10 -18.93 1.91
C ASP A 48 -23.86 -19.82 2.08
N VAL A 49 -22.78 -19.51 1.35
CA VAL A 49 -21.48 -20.19 1.52
C VAL A 49 -20.92 -19.97 2.92
N PHE A 50 -20.97 -18.75 3.46
CA PHE A 50 -20.44 -18.46 4.80
C PHE A 50 -21.27 -19.16 5.89
N LYS A 51 -22.59 -19.22 5.75
CA LYS A 51 -23.44 -19.97 6.68
C LYS A 51 -23.18 -21.47 6.64
N SER A 52 -23.09 -22.05 5.42
CA SER A 52 -22.97 -23.49 5.25
C SER A 52 -21.57 -24.03 5.53
N ASN A 53 -20.53 -23.35 5.08
CA ASN A 53 -19.15 -23.86 5.13
C ASN A 53 -18.39 -23.44 6.38
N TYR A 54 -18.75 -22.32 6.98
CA TYR A 54 -18.05 -21.79 8.16
C TYR A 54 -18.91 -21.72 9.42
N GLY A 55 -20.21 -22.06 9.31
CA GLY A 55 -21.11 -22.03 10.46
C GLY A 55 -21.39 -20.62 10.97
N THR A 56 -21.20 -19.59 10.14
CA THR A 56 -21.44 -18.19 10.50
C THR A 56 -22.90 -17.99 10.89
N GLN A 57 -23.15 -17.59 12.15
CA GLN A 57 -24.51 -17.56 12.70
C GLN A 57 -25.38 -16.50 12.02
N GLN A 58 -24.81 -15.33 11.73
CA GLN A 58 -25.53 -14.24 11.07
C GLN A 58 -24.69 -13.65 9.93
N VAL A 59 -25.28 -13.63 8.74
CA VAL A 59 -24.74 -12.90 7.59
C VAL A 59 -25.82 -11.94 7.09
N THR A 60 -25.53 -10.65 7.19
CA THR A 60 -26.40 -9.58 6.71
C THR A 60 -25.82 -9.05 5.40
N VAL A 61 -26.61 -9.04 4.35
CA VAL A 61 -26.26 -8.46 3.06
C VAL A 61 -26.87 -7.06 2.97
N ILE A 62 -26.07 -6.08 2.58
CA ILE A 62 -26.51 -4.71 2.26
C ILE A 62 -26.04 -4.37 0.85
N LYS A 63 -27.00 -4.29 -0.05
CA LYS A 63 -26.81 -3.95 -1.46
C LYS A 63 -26.79 -2.42 -1.59
N LYS A 64 -25.60 -1.86 -1.78
CA LYS A 64 -25.43 -0.40 -1.89
C LYS A 64 -24.21 -0.05 -2.73
N ASP A 65 -24.38 0.89 -3.67
CA ASP A 65 -23.25 1.53 -4.34
C ASP A 65 -22.73 2.66 -3.44
N LEU A 66 -21.55 2.46 -2.89
CA LEU A 66 -20.90 3.45 -2.04
C LEU A 66 -20.36 4.67 -2.82
N ALA A 67 -20.43 4.67 -4.14
CA ALA A 67 -20.16 5.86 -4.95
C ALA A 67 -21.33 6.84 -4.99
N GLU A 68 -22.53 6.44 -4.53
CA GLU A 68 -23.70 7.33 -4.43
C GLU A 68 -23.58 8.29 -3.22
N GLU A 69 -24.17 9.46 -3.35
CA GLU A 69 -24.31 10.41 -2.26
C GLU A 69 -25.08 9.79 -1.09
N ASP A 70 -24.68 10.08 0.13
CA ASP A 70 -25.27 9.55 1.38
C ASP A 70 -25.23 8.02 1.56
N ALA A 71 -24.63 7.28 0.64
CA ALA A 71 -24.60 5.82 0.70
C ALA A 71 -23.97 5.25 1.99
N ALA A 72 -22.91 5.88 2.49
CA ALA A 72 -22.28 5.49 3.74
C ALA A 72 -23.22 5.70 4.94
N GLN A 73 -23.97 6.80 4.96
CA GLN A 73 -24.98 7.06 5.99
C GLN A 73 -26.14 6.05 5.91
N ASP A 74 -26.57 5.69 4.72
CA ASP A 74 -27.63 4.68 4.50
C ASP A 74 -27.22 3.32 5.04
N VAL A 75 -25.97 2.88 4.74
CA VAL A 75 -25.42 1.62 5.28
C VAL A 75 -25.39 1.66 6.80
N TYR A 76 -24.87 2.74 7.39
CA TYR A 76 -24.87 2.90 8.85
C TYR A 76 -26.26 2.83 9.45
N ASN A 77 -27.24 3.54 8.88
CA ASN A 77 -28.63 3.54 9.34
C ASN A 77 -29.26 2.15 9.28
N GLN A 78 -29.02 1.38 8.18
CA GLN A 78 -29.51 0.02 8.05
C GLN A 78 -28.91 -0.92 9.10
N VAL A 79 -27.62 -0.79 9.40
CA VAL A 79 -26.92 -1.55 10.45
C VAL A 79 -27.52 -1.24 11.82
N LYS A 80 -27.72 0.05 12.11
CA LYS A 80 -28.32 0.49 13.39
C LYS A 80 -29.78 0.03 13.54
N ALA A 81 -30.58 0.12 12.49
CA ALA A 81 -31.98 -0.32 12.49
C ALA A 81 -32.14 -1.83 12.77
N LYS A 82 -31.13 -2.63 12.40
CA LYS A 82 -31.07 -4.07 12.71
C LYS A 82 -30.48 -4.38 14.08
N GLY A 83 -30.13 -3.38 14.89
CA GLY A 83 -29.51 -3.57 16.20
C GLY A 83 -28.11 -4.19 16.15
N ILE A 84 -27.42 -4.13 15.00
CA ILE A 84 -26.10 -4.75 14.85
C ILE A 84 -25.01 -3.86 15.43
N THR A 85 -24.21 -4.43 16.33
CA THR A 85 -22.99 -3.81 16.83
C THR A 85 -21.80 -4.24 15.96
N VAL A 86 -21.16 -3.29 15.27
CA VAL A 86 -19.97 -3.55 14.43
C VAL A 86 -18.72 -3.44 15.29
N ASN A 87 -18.00 -4.55 15.47
CA ASN A 87 -16.75 -4.61 16.22
C ASN A 87 -15.54 -4.38 15.29
N VAL A 88 -15.67 -4.76 14.02
CA VAL A 88 -14.63 -4.58 13.01
C VAL A 88 -15.25 -3.92 11.77
N LEU A 89 -14.62 -2.84 11.29
CA LEU A 89 -14.93 -2.22 10.01
C LEU A 89 -13.79 -2.45 9.02
N VAL A 90 -14.11 -3.01 7.85
CA VAL A 90 -13.18 -3.17 6.74
C VAL A 90 -13.64 -2.30 5.57
N ASN A 91 -12.94 -1.21 5.33
CA ASN A 91 -13.13 -0.33 4.18
C ASN A 91 -12.25 -0.81 3.01
N ASP A 92 -12.73 -1.81 2.26
CA ASP A 92 -12.06 -2.39 1.10
C ASP A 92 -12.62 -1.88 -0.24
N ALA A 93 -13.90 -1.47 -0.29
CA ALA A 93 -14.52 -0.96 -1.51
C ALA A 93 -13.69 0.17 -2.14
N GLY A 94 -13.34 -0.01 -3.41
CA GLY A 94 -12.55 0.97 -4.15
C GLY A 94 -12.46 0.61 -5.63
N VAL A 95 -12.19 1.62 -6.45
CA VAL A 95 -11.99 1.50 -7.89
C VAL A 95 -10.76 2.28 -8.32
N GLY A 96 -10.19 1.90 -9.47
CA GLY A 96 -9.14 2.64 -10.16
C GLY A 96 -9.62 3.15 -11.50
N LEU A 97 -8.85 4.06 -12.08
CA LEU A 97 -9.01 4.55 -13.44
C LEU A 97 -7.62 4.78 -14.03
N TYR A 98 -7.40 4.24 -15.23
CA TYR A 98 -6.14 4.29 -15.94
C TYR A 98 -6.26 5.17 -17.18
N GLY A 99 -5.24 5.98 -17.46
CA GLY A 99 -5.11 6.84 -18.62
C GLY A 99 -4.43 8.17 -18.30
N LEU A 100 -4.08 8.91 -19.34
CA LEU A 100 -3.62 10.30 -19.21
C LEU A 100 -4.76 11.16 -18.66
N PHE A 101 -4.48 11.90 -17.58
CA PHE A 101 -5.48 12.68 -16.86
C PHE A 101 -6.27 13.67 -17.73
N ALA A 102 -5.59 14.33 -18.66
CA ALA A 102 -6.22 15.40 -19.45
C ALA A 102 -6.97 14.89 -20.70
N THR A 103 -6.67 13.68 -21.19
CA THR A 103 -7.15 13.21 -22.52
C THR A 103 -7.86 11.87 -22.48
N ASP A 104 -7.53 10.98 -21.56
CA ASP A 104 -7.95 9.59 -21.63
C ASP A 104 -8.96 9.23 -20.54
N THR A 105 -9.02 10.01 -19.45
CA THR A 105 -9.92 9.73 -18.34
C THR A 105 -11.15 10.64 -18.36
N ASP A 106 -12.30 10.10 -17.94
CA ASP A 106 -13.57 10.81 -17.87
C ASP A 106 -13.79 11.40 -16.48
N TRP A 107 -14.20 12.68 -16.42
CA TRP A 107 -14.40 13.40 -15.17
C TRP A 107 -15.44 12.76 -14.25
N GLU A 108 -16.56 12.25 -14.79
CA GLU A 108 -17.60 11.66 -13.94
C GLU A 108 -17.13 10.34 -13.32
N ARG A 109 -16.31 9.58 -14.04
CA ARG A 109 -15.65 8.38 -13.48
C ARG A 109 -14.62 8.73 -12.41
N GLU A 110 -13.83 9.79 -12.61
CA GLU A 110 -12.88 10.27 -11.60
C GLU A 110 -13.59 10.78 -10.34
N LYS A 111 -14.66 11.54 -10.51
CA LYS A 111 -15.50 12.05 -9.43
C LYS A 111 -16.12 10.89 -8.63
N ALA A 112 -16.67 9.89 -9.31
CA ALA A 112 -17.20 8.69 -8.66
C ALA A 112 -16.12 7.90 -7.91
N MET A 113 -14.89 7.81 -8.46
CA MET A 113 -13.74 7.20 -7.80
C MET A 113 -13.34 7.98 -6.54
N ILE A 114 -13.25 9.31 -6.61
CA ILE A 114 -12.96 10.16 -5.43
C ILE A 114 -14.05 9.98 -4.37
N HIS A 115 -15.31 9.97 -4.79
CA HIS A 115 -16.43 9.77 -3.88
C HIS A 115 -16.32 8.43 -3.15
N LEU A 116 -16.15 7.32 -3.88
CA LEU A 116 -16.02 5.99 -3.30
C LEU A 116 -14.78 5.83 -2.43
N ASN A 117 -13.60 6.15 -3.00
CA ASN A 117 -12.33 5.86 -2.34
C ASN A 117 -12.02 6.81 -1.18
N VAL A 118 -12.58 8.04 -1.18
CA VAL A 118 -12.28 9.09 -0.20
C VAL A 118 -13.49 9.40 0.67
N LEU A 119 -14.56 9.93 0.08
CA LEU A 119 -15.68 10.46 0.87
C LEU A 119 -16.42 9.35 1.61
N SER A 120 -16.81 8.29 0.93
CA SER A 120 -17.53 7.17 1.53
C SER A 120 -16.68 6.46 2.59
N LEU A 121 -15.40 6.18 2.30
CA LEU A 121 -14.48 5.58 3.28
C LEU A 121 -14.35 6.47 4.53
N THR A 122 -14.20 7.77 4.34
CA THR A 122 -14.06 8.73 5.45
C THR A 122 -15.33 8.77 6.30
N GLN A 123 -16.51 8.82 5.65
CA GLN A 123 -17.80 8.86 6.34
C GLN A 123 -18.08 7.53 7.06
N MET A 124 -17.86 6.38 6.43
CA MET A 124 -17.95 5.06 7.07
C MET A 124 -17.05 4.99 8.31
N THR A 125 -15.78 5.38 8.15
CA THR A 125 -14.84 5.42 9.27
C THR A 125 -15.37 6.29 10.40
N LYS A 126 -15.83 7.51 10.10
CA LYS A 126 -16.32 8.47 11.11
C LYS A 126 -17.52 7.94 11.89
N LEU A 127 -18.52 7.38 11.19
CA LEU A 127 -19.76 6.90 11.77
C LEU A 127 -19.51 5.70 12.71
N PHE A 128 -18.77 4.70 12.26
CA PHE A 128 -18.50 3.52 13.07
C PHE A 128 -17.45 3.76 14.15
N LEU A 129 -16.46 4.64 13.91
CA LEU A 129 -15.49 5.04 14.93
C LEU A 129 -16.15 5.72 16.12
N TYR A 130 -17.17 6.56 15.89
CA TYR A 130 -17.94 7.17 16.95
C TYR A 130 -18.54 6.12 17.92
N ASP A 131 -19.19 5.10 17.37
CA ASP A 131 -19.75 4.00 18.15
C ASP A 131 -18.66 3.16 18.84
N MET A 132 -17.54 2.93 18.19
CA MET A 132 -16.41 2.18 18.75
C MET A 132 -15.76 2.92 19.92
N LEU A 133 -15.58 4.23 19.81
CA LEU A 133 -15.07 5.06 20.89
C LEU A 133 -16.00 5.10 22.11
N ALA A 134 -17.32 5.18 21.89
CA ALA A 134 -18.30 5.12 22.96
C ALA A 134 -18.23 3.82 23.78
N ARG A 135 -17.82 2.71 23.16
CA ARG A 135 -17.61 1.41 23.81
C ARG A 135 -16.16 1.19 24.24
N ASN A 136 -15.25 2.05 23.80
CA ASN A 136 -13.80 1.88 23.91
C ASN A 136 -13.31 0.51 23.38
N GLU A 137 -13.94 0.01 22.30
CA GLU A 137 -13.63 -1.25 21.66
C GLU A 137 -13.95 -1.18 20.15
N GLY A 138 -12.99 -1.53 19.31
CA GLY A 138 -13.19 -1.61 17.86
C GLY A 138 -11.90 -1.74 17.08
N LYS A 139 -12.02 -2.23 15.85
CA LYS A 139 -10.91 -2.33 14.90
C LYS A 139 -11.35 -1.84 13.53
N ILE A 140 -10.49 -1.09 12.85
CA ILE A 140 -10.77 -0.57 11.51
C ILE A 140 -9.61 -0.94 10.59
N LEU A 141 -9.91 -1.50 9.41
CA LEU A 141 -8.96 -1.70 8.33
C LEU A 141 -9.34 -0.80 7.16
N ASN A 142 -8.44 0.08 6.76
CA ASN A 142 -8.59 0.89 5.55
C ASN A 142 -7.67 0.39 4.45
N LEU A 143 -8.25 0.03 3.29
CA LEU A 143 -7.49 -0.41 2.12
C LEU A 143 -6.89 0.80 1.39
N ALA A 144 -5.62 1.04 1.63
CA ALA A 144 -4.79 1.98 0.90
C ALA A 144 -4.17 1.30 -0.36
N SER A 145 -2.93 1.54 -0.67
CA SER A 145 -2.15 0.89 -1.73
C SER A 145 -0.68 1.21 -1.52
N LEU A 146 0.22 0.42 -2.08
CA LEU A 146 1.62 0.80 -2.20
C LEU A 146 1.81 2.07 -3.05
N LEU A 147 0.86 2.34 -3.98
CA LEU A 147 0.80 3.61 -4.74
C LEU A 147 0.45 4.84 -3.89
N SER A 148 0.06 4.66 -2.63
CA SER A 148 -0.19 5.77 -1.69
C SER A 148 1.04 6.61 -1.38
N ILE A 149 2.22 6.04 -1.57
CA ILE A 149 3.51 6.63 -1.19
C ILE A 149 4.40 6.96 -2.40
N THR A 150 3.86 6.82 -3.63
CA THR A 150 4.59 7.09 -4.87
C THR A 150 3.74 7.92 -5.83
N PRO A 151 4.33 8.89 -6.55
CA PRO A 151 3.64 9.50 -7.68
C PRO A 151 3.44 8.45 -8.78
N THR A 152 2.22 8.32 -9.28
CA THR A 152 1.88 7.27 -10.24
C THR A 152 1.23 7.87 -11.49
N PRO A 153 2.03 8.23 -12.52
CA PRO A 153 1.50 8.63 -13.82
C PRO A 153 0.54 7.56 -14.39
N LEU A 154 -0.40 7.98 -15.21
CA LEU A 154 -1.48 7.17 -15.78
C LEU A 154 -2.53 6.65 -14.77
N MET A 155 -2.30 6.83 -13.47
CA MET A 155 -3.26 6.58 -12.39
C MET A 155 -3.23 7.69 -11.34
N ALA A 156 -3.04 8.94 -11.75
CA ALA A 156 -2.76 10.07 -10.87
C ALA A 156 -3.84 10.28 -9.80
N VAL A 157 -5.10 10.31 -10.21
CA VAL A 157 -6.23 10.52 -9.27
C VAL A 157 -6.37 9.32 -8.33
N TYR A 158 -6.26 8.10 -8.83
CA TYR A 158 -6.28 6.89 -7.98
C TYR A 158 -5.18 6.92 -6.91
N ALA A 159 -3.93 7.18 -7.30
CA ALA A 159 -2.81 7.29 -6.36
C ALA A 159 -3.06 8.40 -5.32
N GLY A 160 -3.60 9.54 -5.76
CA GLY A 160 -4.02 10.63 -4.88
C GLY A 160 -5.08 10.20 -3.87
N THR A 161 -6.11 9.43 -4.29
CA THR A 161 -7.13 8.92 -3.36
C THR A 161 -6.52 7.95 -2.33
N LYS A 162 -5.60 7.09 -2.75
CA LYS A 162 -4.96 6.13 -1.84
C LYS A 162 -3.92 6.80 -0.92
N ALA A 163 -3.25 7.87 -1.37
CA ALA A 163 -2.41 8.71 -0.52
C ALA A 163 -3.23 9.41 0.58
N TYR A 164 -4.43 9.91 0.24
CA TYR A 164 -5.37 10.43 1.24
C TYR A 164 -5.70 9.36 2.29
N VAL A 165 -6.15 8.17 1.86
CA VAL A 165 -6.53 7.07 2.78
C VAL A 165 -5.39 6.70 3.71
N TYR A 166 -4.17 6.59 3.19
CA TYR A 166 -3.00 6.27 3.99
C TYR A 166 -2.73 7.34 5.06
N ASN A 167 -2.61 8.62 4.65
CA ASN A 167 -2.31 9.70 5.58
C ASN A 167 -3.44 9.92 6.60
N PHE A 168 -4.70 9.83 6.18
CA PHE A 168 -5.88 9.88 7.04
C PHE A 168 -5.80 8.77 8.10
N THR A 169 -5.52 7.53 7.70
CA THR A 169 -5.40 6.40 8.62
C THR A 169 -4.25 6.60 9.61
N GLN A 170 -3.07 7.06 9.15
CA GLN A 170 -1.93 7.30 10.04
C GLN A 170 -2.19 8.43 11.05
N SER A 171 -2.95 9.46 10.66
CA SER A 171 -3.37 10.52 11.59
C SER A 171 -4.28 9.96 12.69
N LEU A 172 -5.28 9.16 12.32
CA LEU A 172 -6.18 8.52 13.28
C LEU A 172 -5.48 7.53 14.21
N VAL A 173 -4.43 6.83 13.74
CA VAL A 173 -3.60 5.98 14.62
C VAL A 173 -3.06 6.78 15.82
N ASN A 174 -2.61 8.01 15.58
CA ASN A 174 -2.12 8.87 16.67
C ASN A 174 -3.25 9.40 17.57
N GLU A 175 -4.38 9.80 16.96
CA GLU A 175 -5.55 10.29 17.73
C GLU A 175 -6.13 9.21 18.64
N LEU A 176 -6.04 7.94 18.27
CA LEU A 176 -6.60 6.79 18.98
C LEU A 176 -5.66 6.13 20.00
N LYS A 177 -4.42 6.62 20.13
CA LYS A 177 -3.35 5.96 20.91
C LYS A 177 -3.71 5.69 22.38
N ASP A 178 -4.57 6.50 22.97
CA ASP A 178 -4.98 6.41 24.38
C ASP A 178 -6.33 5.67 24.55
N THR A 179 -6.78 4.94 23.51
CA THR A 179 -8.01 4.15 23.49
C THR A 179 -7.74 2.67 23.18
N ASN A 180 -8.74 1.82 23.35
CA ASN A 180 -8.69 0.41 22.90
C ASN A 180 -9.18 0.23 21.45
N VAL A 181 -9.44 1.32 20.73
CA VAL A 181 -9.79 1.27 19.29
C VAL A 181 -8.54 1.37 18.45
N THR A 182 -8.38 0.44 17.51
CA THR A 182 -7.21 0.40 16.62
C THR A 182 -7.61 0.59 15.16
N ILE A 183 -6.74 1.23 14.40
CA ILE A 183 -6.93 1.42 12.97
C ILE A 183 -5.67 1.02 12.20
N THR A 184 -5.83 0.30 11.11
CA THR A 184 -4.74 -0.29 10.30
C THR A 184 -4.87 0.15 8.84
N ALA A 185 -3.79 0.62 8.25
CA ALA A 185 -3.68 0.80 6.80
C ALA A 185 -3.11 -0.47 6.15
N LEU A 186 -3.84 -1.05 5.20
CA LEU A 186 -3.36 -2.13 4.35
C LEU A 186 -2.88 -1.55 3.02
N LEU A 187 -1.60 -1.75 2.69
CA LEU A 187 -0.95 -1.21 1.49
C LEU A 187 -0.55 -2.34 0.53
N PRO A 188 -1.49 -2.97 -0.19
CA PRO A 188 -1.15 -3.99 -1.15
C PRO A 188 -0.40 -3.39 -2.35
N ASN A 189 0.46 -4.22 -2.97
CA ASN A 189 0.94 -4.02 -4.33
C ASN A 189 -0.12 -4.52 -5.32
N ALA A 190 0.20 -4.55 -6.62
CA ALA A 190 -0.66 -5.15 -7.62
C ALA A 190 -1.12 -6.54 -7.17
N THR A 191 -2.43 -6.77 -7.12
CA THR A 191 -3.04 -7.99 -6.60
C THR A 191 -3.93 -8.60 -7.69
N ASP A 192 -3.92 -9.92 -7.82
CA ASP A 192 -4.70 -10.67 -8.82
C ASP A 192 -6.18 -10.61 -8.48
N THR A 193 -6.83 -9.58 -8.95
CA THR A 193 -8.26 -9.31 -8.80
C THR A 193 -8.80 -8.64 -10.06
N ASP A 194 -10.12 -8.51 -10.17
CA ASP A 194 -10.76 -7.74 -11.26
C ASP A 194 -10.39 -6.24 -11.29
N PHE A 195 -9.59 -5.77 -10.34
CA PHE A 195 -9.30 -4.33 -10.21
C PHE A 195 -8.67 -3.73 -11.47
N PHE A 196 -7.62 -4.38 -12.01
CA PHE A 196 -6.92 -3.86 -13.20
C PHE A 196 -7.80 -3.89 -14.45
N HIS A 197 -8.61 -4.92 -14.62
CA HIS A 197 -9.58 -5.00 -15.71
C HIS A 197 -10.62 -3.86 -15.60
N LYS A 198 -11.21 -3.66 -14.43
CA LYS A 198 -12.20 -2.59 -14.19
C LYS A 198 -11.60 -1.19 -14.32
N ALA A 199 -10.31 -1.03 -14.01
CA ALA A 199 -9.56 0.22 -14.17
C ALA A 199 -9.14 0.51 -15.62
N GLY A 200 -9.19 -0.47 -16.54
CA GLY A 200 -8.64 -0.39 -17.91
C GLY A 200 -7.13 -0.50 -17.96
N ALA A 201 -6.51 -1.15 -16.97
CA ALA A 201 -5.06 -1.27 -16.80
C ALA A 201 -4.53 -2.72 -16.93
N GLU A 202 -5.35 -3.65 -17.42
CA GLU A 202 -5.04 -5.09 -17.55
C GLU A 202 -3.84 -5.38 -18.45
N ASN A 203 -3.59 -4.52 -19.45
CA ASN A 203 -2.50 -4.66 -20.41
C ASN A 203 -1.23 -3.87 -20.04
N THR A 204 -1.08 -3.49 -18.78
CA THR A 204 0.08 -2.76 -18.28
C THR A 204 1.14 -3.70 -17.72
N LYS A 205 2.41 -3.24 -17.69
CA LYS A 205 3.52 -4.03 -17.14
C LYS A 205 3.39 -4.29 -15.63
N VAL A 206 2.60 -3.49 -14.91
CA VAL A 206 2.36 -3.71 -13.48
C VAL A 206 1.63 -5.02 -13.20
N THR A 207 0.89 -5.55 -14.18
CA THR A 207 0.18 -6.83 -14.07
C THR A 207 1.04 -8.05 -14.39
N ASP A 208 2.34 -7.88 -14.68
CA ASP A 208 3.26 -9.01 -14.85
C ASP A 208 3.61 -9.71 -13.54
N GLU A 209 3.51 -9.00 -12.43
CA GLU A 209 3.79 -9.50 -11.09
C GLU A 209 2.68 -9.09 -10.12
N VAL A 210 1.66 -9.91 -10.02
CA VAL A 210 0.55 -9.69 -9.10
C VAL A 210 0.68 -10.57 -7.85
N GLN A 211 0.15 -10.08 -6.73
CA GLN A 211 0.06 -10.82 -5.47
C GLN A 211 -1.22 -11.66 -5.44
N ASP A 212 -1.16 -12.78 -4.73
CA ASP A 212 -2.35 -13.58 -4.41
C ASP A 212 -3.24 -12.81 -3.41
N PRO A 213 -4.52 -12.55 -3.73
CA PRO A 213 -5.45 -11.89 -2.81
C PRO A 213 -5.63 -12.63 -1.48
N VAL A 214 -5.48 -13.95 -1.45
CA VAL A 214 -5.55 -14.75 -0.21
C VAL A 214 -4.40 -14.36 0.73
N MET A 215 -3.18 -14.26 0.20
CA MET A 215 -2.02 -13.84 0.97
C MET A 215 -2.15 -12.40 1.45
N VAL A 216 -2.60 -11.48 0.59
CA VAL A 216 -2.81 -10.08 0.93
C VAL A 216 -3.86 -9.92 2.04
N ALA A 217 -4.98 -10.63 1.93
CA ALA A 217 -6.02 -10.63 2.95
C ALA A 217 -5.53 -11.19 4.28
N LYS A 218 -4.76 -12.27 4.26
CA LYS A 218 -4.17 -12.88 5.47
C LYS A 218 -3.23 -11.91 6.18
N ASP A 219 -2.28 -11.30 5.46
CA ASP A 219 -1.36 -10.32 6.04
C ASP A 219 -2.12 -9.11 6.62
N GLY A 220 -3.17 -8.65 5.93
CA GLY A 220 -4.05 -7.57 6.38
C GLY A 220 -4.83 -7.93 7.64
N TYR A 221 -5.43 -9.12 7.66
CA TYR A 221 -6.17 -9.64 8.81
C TYR A 221 -5.29 -9.77 10.05
N GLU A 222 -4.13 -10.40 9.92
CA GLU A 222 -3.19 -10.58 11.03
C GLU A 222 -2.69 -9.23 11.58
N ALA A 223 -2.42 -8.26 10.70
CA ALA A 223 -2.02 -6.92 11.12
C ALA A 223 -3.13 -6.17 11.85
N LEU A 224 -4.37 -6.24 11.34
CA LEU A 224 -5.56 -5.67 11.96
C LEU A 224 -5.80 -6.26 13.34
N MET A 225 -5.78 -7.59 13.45
CA MET A 225 -6.02 -8.27 14.72
C MET A 225 -4.93 -7.96 15.76
N ALA A 226 -3.69 -7.78 15.32
CA ALA A 226 -2.56 -7.36 16.14
C ALA A 226 -2.53 -5.84 16.45
N GLY A 227 -3.46 -5.03 15.93
CA GLY A 227 -3.51 -3.58 16.12
C GLY A 227 -2.34 -2.82 15.51
N LYS A 228 -1.72 -3.34 14.43
CA LYS A 228 -0.61 -2.66 13.74
C LYS A 228 -1.12 -1.43 12.99
N ALA A 229 -0.37 -0.32 13.03
CA ALA A 229 -0.73 0.92 12.34
C ALA A 229 -0.78 0.76 10.81
N LYS A 230 0.09 -0.11 10.25
CA LYS A 230 0.11 -0.41 8.81
C LYS A 230 0.69 -1.79 8.52
N VAL A 231 0.41 -2.29 7.34
CA VAL A 231 1.04 -3.47 6.76
C VAL A 231 1.23 -3.33 5.25
N VAL A 232 2.40 -3.74 4.76
CA VAL A 232 2.72 -3.89 3.33
C VAL A 232 2.88 -5.39 3.07
N PRO A 233 1.90 -6.06 2.44
CA PRO A 233 1.95 -7.48 2.13
C PRO A 233 3.08 -7.84 1.15
N GLY A 234 3.52 -9.11 1.16
CA GLY A 234 4.47 -9.63 0.17
C GLY A 234 5.95 -9.55 0.55
N GLY A 235 6.24 -9.49 1.85
CA GLY A 235 7.58 -9.73 2.38
C GLY A 235 8.60 -8.63 2.08
N LEU A 236 9.90 -9.03 1.99
CA LEU A 236 11.03 -8.09 1.87
C LEU A 236 11.01 -7.27 0.58
N LYS A 237 10.52 -7.84 -0.54
CA LYS A 237 10.46 -7.15 -1.84
C LYS A 237 9.59 -5.88 -1.75
N ASN A 238 8.38 -6.00 -1.22
CA ASN A 238 7.47 -4.85 -1.14
C ASN A 238 7.90 -3.85 -0.04
N LYS A 239 8.51 -4.33 1.04
CA LYS A 239 9.14 -3.45 2.04
C LYS A 239 10.30 -2.64 1.46
N SER A 240 11.07 -3.20 0.53
CA SER A 240 12.12 -2.43 -0.15
C SER A 240 11.57 -1.33 -1.05
N TYR A 241 10.43 -1.56 -1.71
CA TYR A 241 9.71 -0.51 -2.44
C TYR A 241 9.21 0.60 -1.51
N GLU A 242 8.70 0.23 -0.35
CA GLU A 242 8.29 1.21 0.67
C GLU A 242 9.46 2.11 1.08
N VAL A 243 10.62 1.53 1.39
CA VAL A 243 11.83 2.31 1.75
C VAL A 243 12.26 3.19 0.59
N LEU A 244 12.29 2.66 -0.63
CA LEU A 244 12.63 3.42 -1.84
C LEU A 244 11.74 4.65 -2.00
N ALA A 245 10.44 4.50 -1.79
CA ALA A 245 9.46 5.59 -1.91
C ALA A 245 9.72 6.77 -0.95
N TYR A 246 10.35 6.52 0.19
CA TYR A 246 10.70 7.57 1.16
C TYR A 246 12.04 8.25 0.90
N VAL A 247 12.96 7.61 0.19
CA VAL A 247 14.34 8.12 0.03
C VAL A 247 14.66 8.60 -1.39
N ALA A 248 13.95 8.10 -2.40
CA ALA A 248 14.21 8.48 -3.79
C ALA A 248 13.54 9.82 -4.17
N PRO A 249 14.15 10.60 -5.07
CA PRO A 249 13.53 11.80 -5.63
C PRO A 249 12.19 11.48 -6.30
N GLN A 250 11.21 12.38 -6.14
CA GLN A 250 9.85 12.17 -6.65
C GLN A 250 9.80 12.02 -8.18
N GLU A 251 10.66 12.72 -8.91
CA GLU A 251 10.78 12.65 -10.38
C GLU A 251 11.27 11.27 -10.83
N ALA A 252 12.23 10.69 -10.10
CA ALA A 252 12.74 9.34 -10.38
C ALA A 252 11.68 8.29 -10.10
N LEU A 253 10.93 8.42 -8.99
CA LEU A 253 9.80 7.56 -8.67
C LEU A 253 8.69 7.67 -9.73
N ALA A 254 8.34 8.88 -10.17
CA ALA A 254 7.36 9.09 -11.21
C ALA A 254 7.76 8.41 -12.53
N SER A 255 9.04 8.55 -12.93
CA SER A 255 9.57 7.89 -14.12
C SER A 255 9.54 6.36 -14.01
N LEU A 256 9.93 5.81 -12.87
CA LEU A 256 9.86 4.37 -12.59
C LEU A 256 8.41 3.86 -12.67
N MET A 257 7.49 4.57 -12.01
CA MET A 257 6.07 4.20 -11.99
C MET A 257 5.41 4.36 -13.37
N HIS A 258 5.78 5.39 -14.15
CA HIS A 258 5.33 5.52 -15.53
C HIS A 258 5.75 4.32 -16.37
N GLY A 259 7.00 3.87 -16.24
CA GLY A 259 7.48 2.65 -16.90
C GLY A 259 6.70 1.40 -16.52
N LYS A 260 6.34 1.22 -15.24
CA LYS A 260 5.52 0.10 -14.76
C LYS A 260 4.06 0.18 -15.22
N MET A 261 3.49 1.39 -15.27
CA MET A 261 2.12 1.63 -15.72
C MET A 261 1.99 1.69 -17.25
N SER A 262 3.09 1.70 -18.00
CA SER A 262 3.03 1.66 -19.47
C SER A 262 2.45 0.34 -19.97
N GLN A 263 1.80 0.40 -21.13
CA GLN A 263 1.24 -0.78 -21.78
C GLN A 263 2.33 -1.79 -22.16
N LYS A 264 1.98 -3.07 -22.16
CA LYS A 264 2.83 -4.14 -22.67
C LYS A 264 3.02 -3.95 -24.17
N PRO A 265 4.21 -4.24 -24.73
CA PRO A 265 4.41 -4.24 -26.18
C PRO A 265 3.41 -5.21 -26.82
N GLN A 266 2.75 -4.77 -27.88
CA GLN A 266 1.95 -5.69 -28.69
C GLN A 266 2.85 -6.73 -29.37
N PRO A 267 2.39 -7.97 -29.62
CA PRO A 267 3.27 -9.07 -30.09
C PRO A 267 3.97 -8.86 -31.44
N GLU A 268 3.66 -7.80 -32.17
CA GLU A 268 4.20 -7.57 -33.51
C GLU A 268 5.59 -6.89 -33.61
N ASN A 269 6.19 -6.44 -32.48
CA ASN A 269 7.51 -5.79 -32.52
C ASN A 269 8.52 -6.47 -31.60
N GLN A 270 9.16 -7.55 -32.08
CA GLN A 270 10.17 -8.32 -31.32
C GLN A 270 11.55 -7.65 -31.18
N ASN A 271 11.77 -6.44 -31.71
CA ASN A 271 13.12 -5.83 -31.81
C ASN A 271 13.53 -4.93 -30.64
N GLU A 272 12.65 -4.67 -29.64
CA GLU A 272 13.01 -3.79 -28.51
C GLU A 272 13.31 -4.52 -27.18
N LYS A 273 13.40 -5.85 -27.19
CA LYS A 273 13.50 -6.66 -25.96
C LYS A 273 14.82 -6.59 -25.19
N SER A 274 15.86 -5.92 -25.69
CA SER A 274 17.18 -6.02 -25.04
C SER A 274 17.52 -4.93 -24.04
N SER A 275 16.88 -3.76 -24.07
CA SER A 275 17.27 -2.62 -23.22
C SER A 275 16.53 -2.54 -21.86
N ALA A 276 15.24 -2.87 -21.81
CA ALA A 276 14.43 -2.67 -20.61
C ALA A 276 14.77 -3.63 -19.45
N LEU A 277 15.20 -4.86 -19.76
CA LEU A 277 15.53 -5.86 -18.72
C LEU A 277 16.84 -5.51 -17.99
N ALA A 278 17.81 -4.96 -18.71
CA ALA A 278 19.10 -4.53 -18.14
C ALA A 278 18.95 -3.35 -17.17
N TRP A 279 17.97 -2.47 -17.39
CA TRP A 279 17.70 -1.30 -16.55
C TRP A 279 17.08 -1.64 -15.19
N GLY A 280 16.11 -2.58 -15.16
CA GLY A 280 15.41 -2.95 -13.91
C GLY A 280 16.32 -3.65 -12.91
N ILE A 281 17.25 -4.46 -13.37
CA ILE A 281 18.16 -5.25 -12.50
C ILE A 281 19.27 -4.37 -11.93
N GLY A 282 19.89 -3.51 -12.77
CA GLY A 282 21.00 -2.64 -12.34
C GLY A 282 20.61 -1.62 -11.28
N PHE A 283 19.44 -0.98 -11.44
CA PHE A 283 18.97 0.04 -10.50
C PHE A 283 18.53 -0.57 -9.15
N GLY A 284 17.85 -1.72 -9.18
CA GLY A 284 17.44 -2.43 -7.96
C GLY A 284 18.63 -2.86 -7.08
N ILE A 285 19.71 -3.33 -7.69
CA ILE A 285 20.92 -3.77 -6.98
C ILE A 285 21.67 -2.58 -6.36
N ALA A 286 21.77 -1.46 -7.06
CA ALA A 286 22.46 -0.26 -6.56
C ALA A 286 21.73 0.37 -5.36
N VAL A 287 20.39 0.42 -5.40
CA VAL A 287 19.56 0.95 -4.29
C VAL A 287 19.61 0.02 -3.08
N LEU A 288 19.52 -1.30 -3.27
CA LEU A 288 19.61 -2.28 -2.18
C LEU A 288 20.99 -2.26 -1.50
N ALA A 289 22.06 -2.08 -2.26
CA ALA A 289 23.41 -1.93 -1.72
C ALA A 289 23.56 -0.64 -0.91
N GLY A 290 23.00 0.48 -1.36
CA GLY A 290 23.01 1.77 -0.65
C GLY A 290 22.21 1.72 0.65
N ILE A 291 21.04 1.08 0.67
CA ILE A 291 20.19 0.93 1.85
C ILE A 291 20.84 -0.01 2.87
N ALA A 292 21.38 -1.16 2.43
CA ALA A 292 22.06 -2.10 3.32
C ALA A 292 23.29 -1.46 4.00
N LEU A 293 24.03 -0.61 3.27
CA LEU A 293 25.16 0.14 3.80
C LEU A 293 24.70 1.23 4.78
N GLY A 294 23.60 1.93 4.51
CA GLY A 294 23.05 2.99 5.38
C GLY A 294 22.52 2.45 6.70
N VAL A 295 21.78 1.35 6.67
CA VAL A 295 21.23 0.68 7.88
C VAL A 295 22.37 0.06 8.71
N ALA A 296 23.35 -0.55 8.06
CA ALA A 296 24.52 -1.09 8.75
C ALA A 296 25.36 0.01 9.40
N TYR A 297 25.52 1.17 8.73
CA TYR A 297 26.28 2.32 9.22
C TYR A 297 25.67 2.93 10.49
N ASN A 298 24.35 3.00 10.59
CA ASN A 298 23.67 3.62 11.74
C ASN A 298 23.68 2.77 13.02
N ASN A 299 23.96 1.45 12.89
CA ASN A 299 23.89 0.51 14.01
C ASN A 299 25.27 0.00 14.49
N THR A 300 26.38 0.59 14.04
CA THR A 300 27.72 0.06 14.31
C THR A 300 28.62 1.03 15.06
N SER A 301 29.64 0.47 15.80
CA SER A 301 30.64 1.24 16.54
C SER A 301 31.54 2.08 15.62
N ALA A 302 32.25 3.09 16.19
CA ALA A 302 33.12 3.99 15.43
C ALA A 302 34.24 3.26 14.64
N VAL A 303 34.73 2.12 15.14
CA VAL A 303 35.76 1.30 14.48
C VAL A 303 35.19 0.56 13.26
N ASP A 304 33.94 0.09 13.35
CA ASP A 304 33.29 -0.59 12.25
C ASP A 304 32.87 0.41 11.14
N ARG A 305 32.57 1.65 11.48
CA ARG A 305 32.30 2.72 10.50
C ARG A 305 33.46 2.99 9.56
N ALA A 306 34.70 2.90 10.04
CA ALA A 306 35.89 3.03 9.20
C ALA A 306 36.03 1.87 8.20
N ARG A 307 35.71 0.65 8.61
CA ARG A 307 35.68 -0.56 7.75
C ARG A 307 34.59 -0.48 6.68
N TYR A 308 33.41 0.06 7.04
CA TYR A 308 32.32 0.27 6.09
C TYR A 308 32.62 1.34 5.06
N ARG A 309 33.31 2.45 5.43
CA ARG A 309 33.79 3.47 4.48
C ARG A 309 34.75 2.88 3.44
N TYR A 310 35.65 2.00 3.84
CA TYR A 310 36.58 1.35 2.90
C TYR A 310 35.82 0.39 1.94
N LYS A 311 34.88 -0.40 2.45
CA LYS A 311 34.04 -1.29 1.63
C LYS A 311 33.08 -0.53 0.70
N ALA A 312 32.53 0.59 1.14
CA ALA A 312 31.68 1.45 0.32
C ALA A 312 32.47 2.09 -0.84
N LYS A 313 33.72 2.52 -0.58
CA LYS A 313 34.63 3.04 -1.61
C LYS A 313 35.03 1.96 -2.63
N SER A 314 35.27 0.74 -2.17
CA SER A 314 35.56 -0.42 -3.02
C SER A 314 34.35 -0.83 -3.86
N ALA A 315 33.13 -0.82 -3.29
CA ALA A 315 31.90 -1.11 -4.01
C ALA A 315 31.55 0.00 -5.03
N GLY A 316 31.82 1.27 -4.70
CA GLY A 316 31.67 2.40 -5.62
C GLY A 316 32.60 2.30 -6.83
N ASN A 317 33.85 1.87 -6.62
CA ASN A 317 34.80 1.66 -7.72
C ASN A 317 34.39 0.47 -8.61
N ALA A 318 33.97 -0.66 -8.01
CA ALA A 318 33.49 -1.81 -8.76
C ALA A 318 32.18 -1.53 -9.54
N LEU A 319 31.32 -0.66 -9.00
CA LEU A 319 30.13 -0.18 -9.68
C LEU A 319 30.48 0.78 -10.82
N SER A 320 31.47 1.66 -10.64
CA SER A 320 31.99 2.54 -11.69
C SER A 320 32.59 1.76 -12.85
N ASP A 321 33.37 0.71 -12.55
CA ASP A 321 33.99 -0.16 -13.55
C ASP A 321 32.94 -0.99 -14.31
N ALA A 322 31.89 -1.46 -13.63
CA ALA A 322 30.78 -2.16 -14.27
C ALA A 322 29.91 -1.23 -15.14
N LEU A 323 29.75 0.03 -14.75
CA LEU A 323 28.98 1.05 -15.47
C LEU A 323 29.76 1.65 -16.66
N SER A 324 31.09 1.69 -16.61
CA SER A 324 31.91 2.13 -17.74
C SER A 324 31.85 1.19 -18.94
N SER A 325 31.39 -0.05 -18.74
CA SER A 325 31.20 -1.04 -19.81
C SER A 325 29.84 -0.94 -20.52
N VAL A 326 28.96 -0.05 -20.08
CA VAL A 326 27.61 0.15 -20.66
C VAL A 326 27.53 1.52 -21.31
N SER A 327 27.26 1.53 -22.60
CA SER A 327 27.31 2.57 -23.62
C SER A 327 26.74 3.97 -23.25
N ASP A 328 27.17 4.98 -24.03
CA ASP A 328 26.97 6.45 -23.95
C ASP A 328 25.56 7.01 -23.67
N SER A 329 24.51 6.19 -23.74
CA SER A 329 23.13 6.58 -23.41
C SER A 329 22.86 6.68 -21.89
N LEU A 330 23.81 6.29 -21.04
CA LEU A 330 23.72 6.31 -19.58
C LEU A 330 24.26 7.60 -18.93
N SER A 331 24.90 8.49 -19.68
CA SER A 331 25.60 9.65 -19.12
C SER A 331 24.67 10.58 -18.31
N SER A 332 23.49 10.91 -18.81
CA SER A 332 22.57 11.84 -18.12
C SER A 332 21.93 11.27 -16.84
N VAL A 333 21.77 9.94 -16.80
CA VAL A 333 21.24 9.25 -15.58
C VAL A 333 22.35 9.00 -14.59
N LEU A 334 23.57 8.72 -15.06
CA LEU A 334 24.77 8.61 -14.23
C LEU A 334 25.10 9.93 -13.54
N ASP A 335 25.02 11.04 -14.24
CA ASP A 335 25.22 12.37 -13.66
C ASP A 335 24.21 12.66 -12.56
N SER A 336 22.94 12.30 -12.76
CA SER A 336 21.90 12.44 -11.73
C SER A 336 22.14 11.52 -10.52
N VAL A 337 22.60 10.30 -10.73
CA VAL A 337 22.92 9.35 -9.64
C VAL A 337 24.18 9.77 -8.88
N VAL A 338 25.18 10.28 -9.59
CA VAL A 338 26.40 10.81 -8.99
C VAL A 338 26.10 12.06 -8.17
N ASP A 339 25.22 12.94 -8.64
CA ASP A 339 24.83 14.16 -7.93
C ASP A 339 24.03 13.85 -6.66
N VAL A 340 23.11 12.89 -6.72
CA VAL A 340 22.38 12.37 -5.54
C VAL A 340 23.34 11.71 -4.55
N TYR A 341 24.30 10.92 -5.03
CA TYR A 341 25.32 10.30 -4.18
C TYR A 341 26.24 11.34 -3.52
N GLN A 342 26.68 12.34 -4.28
CA GLN A 342 27.50 13.45 -3.77
C GLN A 342 26.75 14.30 -2.75
N THR A 343 25.44 14.58 -3.02
CA THR A 343 24.57 15.31 -2.10
C THR A 343 24.32 14.53 -0.81
N ALA A 344 24.05 13.24 -0.90
CA ALA A 344 23.87 12.37 0.26
C ALA A 344 25.16 12.21 1.06
N ARG A 345 26.31 12.14 0.38
CA ARG A 345 27.63 12.06 0.98
C ARG A 345 27.99 13.36 1.70
N SER A 346 27.78 14.52 1.09
CA SER A 346 28.06 15.82 1.71
C SER A 346 27.19 16.07 2.95
N LYS A 347 25.91 15.64 2.92
CA LYS A 347 25.05 15.68 4.11
C LYS A 347 25.49 14.70 5.20
N ALA A 348 25.95 13.51 4.83
CA ALA A 348 26.48 12.55 5.79
C ALA A 348 27.81 13.03 6.41
N GLU A 349 28.67 13.70 5.65
CA GLU A 349 29.90 14.31 6.14
C GLU A 349 29.66 15.52 7.07
N GLN A 350 28.56 16.27 6.88
CA GLN A 350 28.10 17.35 7.76
C GLN A 350 27.51 16.87 9.08
N LEU A 351 27.06 15.62 9.15
CA LEU A 351 26.47 14.99 10.34
C LEU A 351 27.51 14.23 11.20
N VAL A 352 28.77 14.16 10.76
CA VAL A 352 29.88 13.57 11.54
C VAL A 352 30.56 14.68 12.31
N PRO A 353 30.53 14.68 13.66
CA PRO A 353 31.29 15.63 14.45
C PRO A 353 32.79 15.57 14.07
N ARG A 354 33.45 16.70 13.98
CA ARG A 354 34.92 16.75 13.76
C ARG A 354 35.62 16.15 14.97
N GLU A 355 36.67 15.39 14.74
CA GLU A 355 37.44 14.73 15.81
C GLU A 355 37.92 15.67 16.93
N GLU A 356 38.01 16.96 16.67
CA GLU A 356 38.36 17.99 17.66
C GLU A 356 37.25 18.30 18.69
N GLU A 357 35.95 18.00 18.37
CA GLU A 357 34.83 18.23 19.32
C GLU A 357 34.59 17.05 20.28
N VAL A 358 35.19 15.89 20.02
CA VAL A 358 34.99 14.69 20.86
C VAL A 358 36.04 14.61 21.99
N GLU A 359 37.19 15.26 21.87
CA GLU A 359 38.19 15.27 22.95
C GLU A 359 37.81 16.19 24.12
N ASP A 360 37.02 17.24 23.88
CA ASP A 360 36.58 18.16 24.94
C ASP A 360 35.39 17.61 25.78
N GLU A 361 34.60 16.68 25.26
CA GLU A 361 33.47 16.08 26.03
C GLU A 361 33.89 14.88 26.90
N VAL A 362 35.09 14.34 26.70
CA VAL A 362 35.62 13.23 27.52
C VAL A 362 36.53 13.76 28.67
N ALA A 363 36.86 15.06 28.68
CA ALA A 363 37.72 15.70 29.67
C ALA A 363 36.96 16.54 30.72
N ALA A 364 35.60 16.59 30.66
CA ALA A 364 34.72 17.21 31.66
C ALA A 364 33.87 16.13 32.36
#